data_7d2463572d085f315a0eb866265dd776
#
_entry.id   7d2463572d085f315a0eb866265dd776
#
_cell.length_a   1.000
_cell.length_b   1.000
_cell.length_c   1.000
_cell.angle_alpha   90.00
_cell.angle_beta   90.00
_cell.angle_gamma   90.00
#
_symmetry.space_group_name_H-M   'P 1'
#
loop_
_entity.id
_entity.type
_entity.pdbx_description
1 polymer ?
#
loop_
_entity_poly.entity_id
_entity_poly.type
_entity_poly.pdbx_seq_one_letter_code
_entity_poly.pdbx_strand_id
1 'polypeptide(L)'
;MQPGSRNPAKETRIVLENCGRIDPESLSEAVKAGAYKAVTQVVREKRPSAEITAEIKRSGLRGRGGAGFPTGVKWSFTAPGDVKYIVCNADEGEPGTFKDRLILEGDPHKLLEGMMLAGYAVGASKGYVYIRGEYSLSIRRIQKAIDDARAGGYLGDAILGSGFAFDIEVKTGAGAYICGEETSLIESIEGKRGYPRLKPPYPGSVGLWKKPTVVNNVETLANVPAIIARGADWFRGFGTATSPGTKVFQILGDVETPRAVEVEMGIPLRSLIEAFGGGIRAGKRFKATLLGGAAGAVVGPGALDMPMDFDGAKERGGVLGSGAILVLDEDASVVELLHGILRFFRHESCGQCVPCRVGASVLVTLSERIRSGGATADDLEQLVEVARTMQATSLCPLGQSPILPIQTAVDSFREEFEACMAKPCGAGA
;
A
#
# COMPACT_ATOMS: atom_id res chain seq x y z
N MET A 1 -38.51 -8.90 11.38
CA MET A 1 -37.34 -9.59 10.82
C MET A 1 -36.23 -9.56 11.86
N GLN A 2 -35.83 -10.71 12.40
CA GLN A 2 -34.73 -10.80 13.36
C GLN A 2 -33.44 -10.37 12.70
N PRO A 3 -32.52 -9.64 13.39
CA PRO A 3 -31.19 -9.32 12.84
C PRO A 3 -30.43 -10.61 12.69
N GLY A 4 -30.07 -10.95 11.44
CA GLY A 4 -29.35 -12.15 11.08
C GLY A 4 -28.05 -12.26 11.88
N SER A 5 -27.76 -13.45 12.39
CA SER A 5 -26.51 -13.84 13.01
C SER A 5 -25.35 -13.50 12.09
N ARG A 6 -24.57 -12.44 12.42
CA ARG A 6 -23.33 -12.14 11.74
C ARG A 6 -22.39 -13.33 11.97
N ASN A 7 -22.01 -14.02 10.89
CA ASN A 7 -20.91 -14.99 10.95
C ASN A 7 -19.70 -14.32 11.62
N PRO A 8 -18.99 -15.00 12.52
CA PRO A 8 -17.79 -14.45 13.13
C PRO A 8 -16.81 -14.05 12.01
N ALA A 9 -16.20 -12.88 12.14
CA ALA A 9 -15.26 -12.36 11.17
C ALA A 9 -14.16 -13.40 10.93
N LYS A 10 -14.02 -13.84 9.68
CA LYS A 10 -13.10 -14.92 9.29
C LYS A 10 -11.94 -14.35 8.45
N GLU A 11 -10.72 -14.76 8.80
CA GLU A 11 -9.56 -14.51 7.97
C GLU A 11 -9.64 -15.32 6.67
N THR A 12 -9.43 -14.66 5.53
CA THR A 12 -9.42 -15.25 4.19
C THR A 12 -8.07 -14.95 3.56
N ARG A 13 -7.21 -15.96 3.43
CA ARG A 13 -5.83 -15.78 2.95
C ARG A 13 -5.70 -16.17 1.48
N ILE A 14 -5.33 -15.23 0.64
CA ILE A 14 -4.94 -15.41 -0.76
C ILE A 14 -3.44 -15.09 -0.90
N VAL A 15 -3.02 -13.89 -0.51
CA VAL A 15 -1.62 -13.48 -0.62
C VAL A 15 -0.78 -14.01 0.54
N LEU A 16 -1.34 -14.15 1.73
CA LEU A 16 -0.68 -14.71 2.91
C LEU A 16 -0.93 -16.22 3.09
N GLU A 17 -1.49 -16.91 2.09
CA GLU A 17 -1.89 -18.33 2.18
C GLU A 17 -0.76 -19.24 2.69
N ASN A 18 0.45 -19.04 2.21
CA ASN A 18 1.62 -19.86 2.54
C ASN A 18 2.49 -19.27 3.67
N CYS A 19 2.30 -17.99 4.03
CA CYS A 19 3.11 -17.34 5.05
C CYS A 19 2.96 -18.04 6.41
N GLY A 20 4.09 -18.49 6.97
CA GLY A 20 4.14 -19.26 8.20
C GLY A 20 3.79 -20.75 8.05
N ARG A 21 3.58 -21.26 6.82
CA ARG A 21 3.26 -22.66 6.52
C ARG A 21 4.34 -23.39 5.73
N ILE A 22 5.16 -22.65 5.01
CA ILE A 22 6.29 -23.16 4.23
C ILE A 22 7.59 -22.53 4.72
N ASP A 23 8.71 -23.17 4.44
CA ASP A 23 10.02 -22.52 4.51
C ASP A 23 10.16 -21.60 3.28
N PRO A 24 10.18 -20.25 3.47
CA PRO A 24 10.27 -19.29 2.38
C PRO A 24 11.62 -19.35 1.63
N GLU A 25 12.62 -20.03 2.19
CA GLU A 25 13.94 -20.23 1.58
C GLU A 25 14.03 -21.56 0.80
N SER A 26 12.92 -22.32 0.72
CA SER A 26 12.84 -23.61 0.03
C SER A 26 11.98 -23.56 -1.24
N LEU A 27 12.63 -23.52 -2.41
CA LEU A 27 11.91 -23.63 -3.70
C LEU A 27 11.03 -24.88 -3.78
N SER A 28 11.50 -26.02 -3.24
CA SER A 28 10.74 -27.28 -3.30
C SER A 28 9.44 -27.21 -2.49
N GLU A 29 9.44 -26.55 -1.33
CA GLU A 29 8.23 -26.34 -0.54
C GLU A 29 7.29 -25.34 -1.21
N ALA A 30 7.82 -24.24 -1.75
CA ALA A 30 7.03 -23.26 -2.48
C ALA A 30 6.33 -23.91 -3.71
N VAL A 31 7.04 -24.72 -4.49
CA VAL A 31 6.46 -25.44 -5.64
C VAL A 31 5.39 -26.45 -5.20
N LYS A 32 5.62 -27.21 -4.12
CA LYS A 32 4.60 -28.11 -3.54
C LYS A 32 3.37 -27.36 -3.07
N ALA A 33 3.53 -26.14 -2.56
CA ALA A 33 2.44 -25.26 -2.15
C ALA A 33 1.76 -24.55 -3.33
N GLY A 34 2.24 -24.74 -4.56
CA GLY A 34 1.60 -24.26 -5.79
C GLY A 34 2.28 -23.07 -6.46
N ALA A 35 3.45 -22.65 -6.01
CA ALA A 35 4.22 -21.61 -6.71
C ALA A 35 4.56 -22.01 -8.13
N TYR A 36 4.57 -21.06 -9.04
CA TYR A 36 4.82 -21.20 -10.48
C TYR A 36 3.82 -22.06 -11.26
N LYS A 37 2.71 -22.51 -10.64
CA LYS A 37 1.68 -23.30 -11.32
C LYS A 37 0.96 -22.50 -12.39
N ALA A 38 0.57 -21.27 -12.08
CA ALA A 38 -0.17 -20.42 -13.02
C ALA A 38 0.69 -20.04 -14.23
N VAL A 39 1.94 -19.61 -14.02
CA VAL A 39 2.85 -19.25 -15.12
C VAL A 39 3.20 -20.48 -15.95
N THR A 40 3.41 -21.65 -15.33
CA THR A 40 3.66 -22.93 -16.04
C THR A 40 2.50 -23.26 -16.97
N GLN A 41 1.27 -23.14 -16.48
CA GLN A 41 0.08 -23.37 -17.28
C GLN A 41 -0.01 -22.38 -18.46
N VAL A 42 0.12 -21.08 -18.20
CA VAL A 42 0.07 -20.02 -19.22
C VAL A 42 1.08 -20.27 -20.34
N VAL A 43 2.31 -20.61 -19.98
CA VAL A 43 3.40 -20.83 -20.95
C VAL A 43 3.23 -22.11 -21.73
N ARG A 44 2.84 -23.24 -21.08
CA ARG A 44 2.62 -24.52 -21.75
C ARG A 44 1.43 -24.50 -22.70
N GLU A 45 0.34 -23.85 -22.29
CA GLU A 45 -0.86 -23.69 -23.11
C GLU A 45 -0.71 -22.61 -24.18
N LYS A 46 0.41 -21.86 -24.15
CA LYS A 46 0.67 -20.70 -25.04
C LYS A 46 -0.49 -19.71 -25.02
N ARG A 47 -1.06 -19.45 -23.84
CA ARG A 47 -2.18 -18.52 -23.70
C ARG A 47 -1.79 -17.14 -24.24
N PRO A 48 -2.62 -16.50 -25.09
CA PRO A 48 -2.33 -15.16 -25.58
C PRO A 48 -2.12 -14.15 -24.43
N SER A 49 -1.09 -13.32 -24.52
CA SER A 49 -0.79 -12.30 -23.49
C SER A 49 -1.96 -11.34 -23.22
N ALA A 50 -2.73 -11.04 -24.28
CA ALA A 50 -3.94 -10.22 -24.16
C ALA A 50 -5.02 -10.87 -23.28
N GLU A 51 -5.14 -12.19 -23.26
CA GLU A 51 -6.08 -12.90 -22.39
C GLU A 51 -5.69 -12.79 -20.93
N ILE A 52 -4.40 -12.82 -20.60
CA ILE A 52 -3.91 -12.61 -19.23
C ILE A 52 -4.27 -11.21 -18.73
N THR A 53 -4.03 -10.19 -19.57
CA THR A 53 -4.42 -8.80 -19.26
C THR A 53 -5.95 -8.69 -19.10
N ALA A 54 -6.73 -9.32 -19.98
CA ALA A 54 -8.20 -9.30 -19.92
C ALA A 54 -8.71 -10.01 -18.66
N GLU A 55 -8.10 -11.13 -18.24
CA GLU A 55 -8.45 -11.86 -17.03
C GLU A 55 -8.22 -11.00 -15.77
N ILE A 56 -7.07 -10.33 -15.66
CA ILE A 56 -6.80 -9.41 -14.57
C ILE A 56 -7.76 -8.21 -14.60
N LYS A 57 -8.11 -7.70 -15.78
CA LYS A 57 -9.11 -6.63 -15.90
C LYS A 57 -10.49 -7.09 -15.45
N ARG A 58 -10.93 -8.29 -15.87
CA ARG A 58 -12.21 -8.90 -15.49
C ARG A 58 -12.29 -9.20 -14.00
N SER A 59 -11.18 -9.59 -13.36
CA SER A 59 -11.13 -9.85 -11.92
C SER A 59 -11.45 -8.61 -11.08
N GLY A 60 -11.30 -7.41 -11.64
CA GLY A 60 -11.48 -6.16 -10.90
C GLY A 60 -10.39 -5.89 -9.88
N LEU A 61 -9.24 -6.57 -9.93
CA LEU A 61 -8.13 -6.33 -9.03
C LEU A 61 -7.69 -4.86 -9.08
N ARG A 62 -7.83 -4.17 -7.95
CA ARG A 62 -7.34 -2.80 -7.75
C ARG A 62 -5.99 -2.84 -7.04
N GLY A 63 -5.13 -1.87 -7.32
CA GLY A 63 -3.81 -1.75 -6.69
C GLY A 63 -3.89 -1.72 -5.16
N ARG A 64 -3.05 -2.51 -4.49
CA ARG A 64 -3.01 -2.66 -3.02
C ARG A 64 -1.97 -1.75 -2.34
N GLY A 65 -1.28 -0.93 -3.13
CA GLY A 65 -0.26 0.00 -2.62
C GLY A 65 -0.79 1.33 -2.06
N GLY A 66 -2.10 1.60 -2.17
CA GLY A 66 -2.73 2.82 -1.64
C GLY A 66 -3.77 3.44 -2.57
N ALA A 67 -3.42 3.78 -3.80
CA ALA A 67 -4.28 4.53 -4.73
C ALA A 67 -5.46 3.73 -5.31
N GLY A 68 -5.46 2.41 -5.23
CA GLY A 68 -6.58 1.56 -5.70
C GLY A 68 -6.84 1.60 -7.21
N PHE A 69 -5.88 1.98 -8.05
CA PHE A 69 -6.07 2.02 -9.49
C PHE A 69 -6.26 0.61 -10.07
N PRO A 70 -7.20 0.37 -11.02
CA PRO A 70 -7.44 -0.94 -11.60
C PRO A 70 -6.21 -1.53 -12.30
N THR A 71 -5.72 -2.68 -11.82
CA THR A 71 -4.45 -3.28 -12.26
C THR A 71 -4.47 -3.67 -13.75
N GLY A 72 -5.53 -4.36 -14.20
CA GLY A 72 -5.64 -4.75 -15.62
C GLY A 72 -5.78 -3.57 -16.57
N VAL A 73 -6.38 -2.47 -16.13
CA VAL A 73 -6.44 -1.21 -16.90
C VAL A 73 -5.04 -0.60 -17.00
N LYS A 74 -4.29 -0.56 -15.88
CA LYS A 74 -2.89 -0.09 -15.89
C LYS A 74 -2.03 -0.88 -16.89
N TRP A 75 -2.17 -2.21 -16.93
CA TRP A 75 -1.45 -3.05 -17.87
C TRP A 75 -1.83 -2.79 -19.32
N SER A 76 -3.12 -2.54 -19.60
CA SER A 76 -3.59 -2.25 -20.97
C SER A 76 -3.10 -0.90 -21.51
N PHE A 77 -2.60 0.00 -20.67
CA PHE A 77 -2.00 1.27 -21.08
C PHE A 77 -0.51 1.21 -21.39
N THR A 78 0.09 0.00 -21.31
CA THR A 78 1.51 -0.16 -21.66
C THR A 78 1.71 0.04 -23.15
N ALA A 79 2.50 1.07 -23.50
CA ALA A 79 2.78 1.42 -24.88
C ALA A 79 3.52 0.28 -25.63
N PRO A 80 3.37 0.17 -26.96
CA PRO A 80 4.21 -0.70 -27.76
C PRO A 80 5.69 -0.36 -27.62
N GLY A 81 6.56 -1.36 -27.72
CA GLY A 81 8.02 -1.19 -27.64
C GLY A 81 8.73 -2.52 -27.57
N ASP A 82 9.98 -2.56 -28.06
CA ASP A 82 10.80 -3.76 -28.08
C ASP A 82 11.34 -4.13 -26.70
N VAL A 83 11.51 -3.14 -25.83
CA VAL A 83 11.96 -3.30 -24.45
C VAL A 83 10.92 -2.71 -23.52
N LYS A 84 10.46 -3.52 -22.55
CA LYS A 84 9.52 -3.12 -21.51
C LYS A 84 9.96 -3.65 -20.16
N TYR A 85 9.55 -3.00 -19.10
CA TYR A 85 9.94 -3.36 -17.75
C TYR A 85 8.74 -3.58 -16.84
N ILE A 86 8.88 -4.53 -15.92
CA ILE A 86 8.04 -4.67 -14.74
C ILE A 86 8.82 -4.19 -13.53
N VAL A 87 8.23 -3.31 -12.74
CA VAL A 87 8.82 -2.87 -11.47
C VAL A 87 7.87 -3.21 -10.33
N CYS A 88 8.34 -4.05 -9.43
CA CYS A 88 7.69 -4.28 -8.15
C CYS A 88 8.09 -3.17 -7.19
N ASN A 89 7.10 -2.38 -6.77
CA ASN A 89 7.28 -1.39 -5.72
C ASN A 89 7.17 -2.07 -4.35
N ALA A 90 8.31 -2.33 -3.74
CA ALA A 90 8.49 -2.82 -2.38
C ALA A 90 9.09 -1.76 -1.46
N ASP A 91 8.96 -0.46 -1.83
CA ASP A 91 9.31 0.67 -0.99
C ASP A 91 8.17 0.97 0.00
N GLU A 92 8.04 0.10 0.98
CA GLU A 92 6.99 0.16 2.01
C GLU A 92 7.41 1.12 3.13
N GLY A 93 7.29 2.42 2.87
CA GLY A 93 7.72 3.50 3.77
C GLY A 93 6.60 4.12 4.59
N GLU A 94 5.35 3.74 4.37
CA GLU A 94 4.17 4.29 5.05
C GLU A 94 4.15 3.92 6.53
N PRO A 95 4.06 4.87 7.48
CA PRO A 95 3.96 4.58 8.90
C PRO A 95 2.81 3.60 9.22
N GLY A 96 3.13 2.56 10.01
CA GLY A 96 2.17 1.52 10.36
C GLY A 96 1.93 0.45 9.29
N THR A 97 2.62 0.52 8.14
CA THR A 97 2.46 -0.45 7.05
C THR A 97 3.63 -1.44 7.02
N PHE A 98 3.33 -2.75 7.01
CA PHE A 98 4.32 -3.84 6.94
C PHE A 98 3.78 -5.11 6.24
N LYS A 99 2.75 -4.98 5.43
CA LYS A 99 2.10 -6.09 4.70
C LYS A 99 2.97 -6.67 3.59
N ASP A 100 3.70 -5.81 2.88
CA ASP A 100 4.58 -6.22 1.79
C ASP A 100 5.79 -6.98 2.33
N ARG A 101 6.31 -6.54 3.48
CA ARG A 101 7.33 -7.24 4.25
C ARG A 101 6.90 -8.67 4.59
N LEU A 102 5.66 -8.89 5.04
CA LEU A 102 5.15 -10.22 5.37
C LEU A 102 5.15 -11.15 4.16
N ILE A 103 4.78 -10.64 2.98
CA ILE A 103 4.77 -11.41 1.73
C ILE A 103 6.21 -11.72 1.30
N LEU A 104 7.09 -10.71 1.28
CA LEU A 104 8.49 -10.88 0.89
C LEU A 104 9.24 -11.86 1.80
N GLU A 105 8.91 -11.88 3.09
CA GLU A 105 9.53 -12.76 4.07
C GLU A 105 8.85 -14.13 4.19
N GLY A 106 7.58 -14.24 3.85
CA GLY A 106 6.79 -15.45 4.04
C GLY A 106 6.58 -16.30 2.79
N ASP A 107 6.47 -15.68 1.60
CA ASP A 107 6.28 -16.37 0.32
C ASP A 107 6.83 -15.53 -0.85
N PRO A 108 8.16 -15.37 -0.95
CA PRO A 108 8.77 -14.57 -2.02
C PRO A 108 8.49 -15.13 -3.42
N HIS A 109 8.32 -16.46 -3.56
CA HIS A 109 8.07 -17.11 -4.84
C HIS A 109 6.71 -16.73 -5.44
N LYS A 110 5.68 -16.47 -4.61
CA LYS A 110 4.39 -15.95 -5.07
C LYS A 110 4.52 -14.58 -5.73
N LEU A 111 5.36 -13.70 -5.17
CA LEU A 111 5.65 -12.41 -5.79
C LEU A 111 6.36 -12.58 -7.12
N LEU A 112 7.40 -13.44 -7.19
CA LEU A 112 8.14 -13.68 -8.44
C LEU A 112 7.19 -14.18 -9.54
N GLU A 113 6.31 -15.15 -9.24
CA GLU A 113 5.30 -15.63 -10.19
C GLU A 113 4.37 -14.52 -10.67
N GLY A 114 3.92 -13.64 -9.75
CA GLY A 114 3.10 -12.48 -10.09
C GLY A 114 3.81 -11.51 -11.04
N MET A 115 5.11 -11.28 -10.85
CA MET A 115 5.93 -10.45 -11.74
C MET A 115 6.12 -11.11 -13.11
N MET A 116 6.34 -12.43 -13.16
CA MET A 116 6.46 -13.19 -14.42
C MET A 116 5.17 -13.11 -15.24
N LEU A 117 4.01 -13.31 -14.59
CA LEU A 117 2.70 -13.22 -15.25
C LEU A 117 2.42 -11.79 -15.76
N ALA A 118 2.81 -10.76 -15.00
CA ALA A 118 2.74 -9.38 -15.46
C ALA A 118 3.67 -9.13 -16.65
N GLY A 119 4.90 -9.66 -16.60
CA GLY A 119 5.86 -9.60 -17.71
C GLY A 119 5.32 -10.25 -18.97
N TYR A 120 4.79 -11.45 -18.85
CA TYR A 120 4.15 -12.17 -19.96
C TYR A 120 2.99 -11.37 -20.56
N ALA A 121 2.11 -10.82 -19.70
CA ALA A 121 0.92 -10.07 -20.13
C ALA A 121 1.25 -8.82 -20.95
N VAL A 122 2.31 -8.09 -20.60
CA VAL A 122 2.66 -6.82 -21.26
C VAL A 122 3.82 -6.97 -22.27
N GLY A 123 4.42 -8.15 -22.36
CA GLY A 123 5.58 -8.42 -23.24
C GLY A 123 6.88 -7.81 -22.69
N ALA A 124 7.09 -7.81 -21.39
CA ALA A 124 8.34 -7.42 -20.75
C ALA A 124 9.24 -8.65 -20.53
N SER A 125 10.55 -8.48 -20.69
CA SER A 125 11.55 -9.53 -20.46
C SER A 125 12.41 -9.28 -19.22
N LYS A 126 12.25 -8.13 -18.54
CA LYS A 126 13.03 -7.78 -17.35
C LYS A 126 12.14 -7.16 -16.28
N GLY A 127 12.37 -7.62 -15.03
CA GLY A 127 11.74 -7.10 -13.83
C GLY A 127 12.74 -6.56 -12.82
N TYR A 128 12.30 -5.61 -12.01
CA TYR A 128 13.05 -5.09 -10.85
C TYR A 128 12.17 -5.13 -9.62
N VAL A 129 12.71 -5.64 -8.50
CA VAL A 129 12.13 -5.46 -7.17
C VAL A 129 12.85 -4.30 -6.51
N TYR A 130 12.18 -3.16 -6.40
CA TYR A 130 12.71 -2.00 -5.69
C TYR A 130 12.26 -2.07 -4.24
N ILE A 131 13.21 -2.26 -3.34
CA ILE A 131 12.96 -2.54 -1.91
C ILE A 131 13.76 -1.60 -1.02
N ARG A 132 13.20 -1.22 0.12
CA ARG A 132 13.89 -0.43 1.14
C ARG A 132 15.15 -1.14 1.65
N GLY A 133 16.24 -0.38 1.81
CA GLY A 133 17.51 -0.92 2.34
C GLY A 133 17.40 -1.47 3.76
N GLU A 134 16.43 -0.98 4.56
CA GLU A 134 16.20 -1.42 5.95
C GLU A 134 15.58 -2.83 6.04
N TYR A 135 15.01 -3.36 4.96
CA TYR A 135 14.39 -4.68 4.94
C TYR A 135 15.40 -5.80 4.64
N SER A 136 16.46 -5.89 5.43
CA SER A 136 17.60 -6.80 5.21
C SER A 136 17.17 -8.27 5.07
N LEU A 137 16.21 -8.76 5.86
CA LEU A 137 15.69 -10.12 5.75
C LEU A 137 14.90 -10.33 4.47
N SER A 138 14.04 -9.38 4.11
CA SER A 138 13.27 -9.43 2.86
C SER A 138 14.19 -9.41 1.63
N ILE A 139 15.24 -8.56 1.64
CA ILE A 139 16.24 -8.49 0.58
C ILE A 139 16.95 -9.85 0.41
N ARG A 140 17.37 -10.46 1.50
CA ARG A 140 18.05 -11.77 1.46
C ARG A 140 17.13 -12.86 0.91
N ARG A 141 15.87 -12.92 1.39
CA ARG A 141 14.91 -13.94 0.97
C ARG A 141 14.48 -13.77 -0.48
N ILE A 142 14.21 -12.56 -0.93
CA ILE A 142 13.85 -12.33 -2.34
C ILE A 142 15.01 -12.61 -3.29
N GLN A 143 16.26 -12.25 -2.90
CA GLN A 143 17.44 -12.57 -3.69
C GLN A 143 17.62 -14.08 -3.81
N LYS A 144 17.54 -14.80 -2.69
CA LYS A 144 17.62 -16.27 -2.70
C LYS A 144 16.53 -16.89 -3.57
N ALA A 145 15.28 -16.41 -3.46
CA ALA A 145 14.17 -16.91 -4.28
C ALA A 145 14.41 -16.67 -5.78
N ILE A 146 15.01 -15.54 -6.17
CA ILE A 146 15.40 -15.26 -7.56
C ILE A 146 16.47 -16.26 -8.04
N ASP A 147 17.49 -16.48 -7.22
CA ASP A 147 18.59 -17.39 -7.57
C ASP A 147 18.08 -18.86 -7.69
N ASP A 148 17.24 -19.29 -6.76
CA ASP A 148 16.57 -20.58 -6.80
C ASP A 148 15.64 -20.72 -8.03
N ALA A 149 14.90 -19.68 -8.37
CA ALA A 149 14.01 -19.66 -9.54
C ALA A 149 14.80 -19.74 -10.86
N ARG A 150 15.96 -19.10 -10.94
CA ARG A 150 16.88 -19.22 -12.08
C ARG A 150 17.41 -20.66 -12.20
N ALA A 151 17.89 -21.22 -11.10
CA ALA A 151 18.40 -22.59 -11.05
C ALA A 151 17.30 -23.62 -11.40
N GLY A 152 16.04 -23.34 -11.00
CA GLY A 152 14.87 -24.17 -11.31
C GLY A 152 14.27 -23.97 -12.71
N GLY A 153 14.84 -23.06 -13.53
CA GLY A 153 14.35 -22.78 -14.89
C GLY A 153 13.05 -21.96 -14.95
N TYR A 154 12.68 -21.30 -13.84
CA TYR A 154 11.53 -20.40 -13.78
C TYR A 154 11.88 -18.97 -14.16
N LEU A 155 13.16 -18.59 -14.17
CA LEU A 155 13.66 -17.28 -14.63
C LEU A 155 14.80 -17.49 -15.64
N GLY A 156 15.00 -16.54 -16.56
CA GLY A 156 16.05 -16.55 -17.58
C GLY A 156 15.51 -16.44 -19.00
N ASP A 157 16.34 -16.86 -19.98
CA ASP A 157 16.09 -16.62 -21.41
C ASP A 157 15.05 -17.58 -22.02
N ALA A 158 14.78 -18.70 -21.38
CA ALA A 158 13.86 -19.73 -21.90
C ALA A 158 13.11 -20.43 -20.76
N ILE A 159 12.17 -19.71 -20.14
CA ILE A 159 11.42 -20.19 -18.98
C ILE A 159 10.72 -21.52 -19.32
N LEU A 160 11.00 -22.56 -18.54
CA LEU A 160 10.44 -23.92 -18.72
C LEU A 160 10.64 -24.47 -20.15
N GLY A 161 11.70 -24.08 -20.83
CA GLY A 161 11.99 -24.48 -22.21
C GLY A 161 11.08 -23.83 -23.27
N SER A 162 10.40 -22.74 -22.93
CA SER A 162 9.52 -22.00 -23.84
C SER A 162 10.24 -20.83 -24.53
N GLY A 163 9.54 -20.11 -25.42
CA GLY A 163 10.03 -18.86 -26.00
C GLY A 163 9.85 -17.64 -25.10
N PHE A 164 9.36 -17.80 -23.88
CA PHE A 164 9.21 -16.69 -22.92
C PHE A 164 10.51 -16.51 -22.14
N ALA A 165 11.07 -15.29 -22.20
CA ALA A 165 12.22 -14.86 -21.42
C ALA A 165 11.77 -13.83 -20.38
N PHE A 166 12.18 -14.00 -19.15
CA PHE A 166 11.97 -13.01 -18.09
C PHE A 166 12.97 -13.23 -16.97
N ASP A 167 13.63 -12.15 -16.55
CA ASP A 167 14.57 -12.18 -15.44
C ASP A 167 14.30 -11.02 -14.47
N ILE A 168 14.70 -11.20 -13.20
CA ILE A 168 14.42 -10.24 -12.11
C ILE A 168 15.71 -9.87 -11.41
N GLU A 169 15.86 -8.57 -11.09
CA GLU A 169 16.93 -8.05 -10.25
C GLU A 169 16.36 -7.30 -9.04
N VAL A 170 17.06 -7.36 -7.91
CA VAL A 170 16.78 -6.54 -6.74
C VAL A 170 17.51 -5.20 -6.86
N LYS A 171 16.80 -4.10 -6.58
CA LYS A 171 17.35 -2.76 -6.41
C LYS A 171 16.97 -2.24 -5.03
N THR A 172 17.98 -1.90 -4.24
CA THR A 172 17.77 -1.38 -2.88
C THR A 172 17.69 0.14 -2.90
N GLY A 173 16.65 0.66 -2.27
CA GLY A 173 16.53 2.08 -1.96
C GLY A 173 17.33 2.48 -0.72
N ALA A 174 17.42 3.78 -0.47
CA ALA A 174 18.11 4.35 0.69
C ALA A 174 17.12 4.81 1.80
N GLY A 175 15.91 4.27 1.84
CA GLY A 175 14.92 4.50 2.91
C GLY A 175 14.07 5.75 2.75
N ALA A 176 14.09 6.43 1.62
CA ALA A 176 13.26 7.62 1.38
C ALA A 176 11.84 7.23 0.99
N TYR A 177 10.82 7.60 1.79
CA TYR A 177 9.40 7.37 1.52
C TYR A 177 8.94 7.86 0.14
N ILE A 178 9.52 8.99 -0.33
CA ILE A 178 9.18 9.52 -1.66
C ILE A 178 9.47 8.53 -2.79
N CYS A 179 10.41 7.61 -2.62
CA CYS A 179 10.71 6.58 -3.61
C CYS A 179 9.63 5.51 -3.75
N GLY A 180 8.59 5.53 -2.90
CA GLY A 180 7.33 4.82 -3.12
C GLY A 180 6.45 5.44 -4.21
N GLU A 181 6.65 6.72 -4.58
CA GLU A 181 6.03 7.32 -5.77
C GLU A 181 6.67 6.72 -7.03
N GLU A 182 5.85 6.25 -7.98
CA GLU A 182 6.32 5.40 -9.10
C GLU A 182 7.41 6.04 -9.97
N THR A 183 7.40 7.37 -10.15
CA THR A 183 8.40 8.07 -10.96
C THR A 183 9.68 8.39 -10.18
N SER A 184 9.57 8.68 -8.88
CA SER A 184 10.72 8.81 -7.98
C SER A 184 11.47 7.48 -7.84
N LEU A 185 10.73 6.38 -7.75
CA LEU A 185 11.27 5.03 -7.74
C LEU A 185 12.07 4.76 -9.02
N ILE A 186 11.51 5.13 -10.19
CA ILE A 186 12.19 4.98 -11.49
C ILE A 186 13.48 5.82 -11.52
N GLU A 187 13.45 7.09 -11.08
CA GLU A 187 14.66 7.93 -10.99
C GLU A 187 15.73 7.29 -10.09
N SER A 188 15.31 6.70 -8.97
CA SER A 188 16.23 6.01 -8.05
C SER A 188 16.86 4.76 -8.68
N ILE A 189 16.11 3.94 -9.42
CA ILE A 189 16.65 2.78 -10.15
C ILE A 189 17.65 3.25 -11.24
N GLU A 190 17.40 4.39 -11.86
CA GLU A 190 18.29 5.00 -12.86
C GLU A 190 19.57 5.61 -12.23
N GLY A 191 19.75 5.52 -10.90
CA GLY A 191 20.93 6.05 -10.19
C GLY A 191 20.87 7.55 -9.96
N LYS A 192 19.71 8.16 -10.09
CA LYS A 192 19.47 9.58 -9.90
C LYS A 192 18.83 9.84 -8.52
N ARG A 193 18.75 11.11 -8.14
CA ARG A 193 17.98 11.51 -6.97
C ARG A 193 16.49 11.21 -7.22
N GLY A 194 15.81 10.61 -6.22
CA GLY A 194 14.40 10.21 -6.29
C GLY A 194 13.44 11.39 -6.33
N TYR A 195 13.52 12.20 -7.38
CA TYR A 195 12.60 13.28 -7.64
C TYR A 195 11.42 12.81 -8.51
N PRO A 196 10.17 13.12 -8.13
CA PRO A 196 9.01 12.83 -8.97
C PRO A 196 9.10 13.53 -10.33
N ARG A 197 8.65 12.83 -11.38
CA ARG A 197 8.47 13.40 -12.71
C ARG A 197 7.08 14.02 -12.86
N LEU A 198 6.96 15.01 -13.72
CA LEU A 198 5.66 15.49 -14.18
C LEU A 198 4.94 14.40 -14.98
N LYS A 199 3.65 14.28 -14.80
CA LYS A 199 2.77 13.40 -15.57
C LYS A 199 1.72 14.26 -16.29
N PRO A 200 1.42 14.03 -17.58
CA PRO A 200 2.02 13.08 -18.51
C PRO A 200 3.44 13.45 -18.94
N PRO A 201 4.28 12.52 -19.48
CA PRO A 201 3.95 11.13 -19.77
C PRO A 201 3.91 10.23 -18.52
N TYR A 202 3.07 9.18 -18.57
CA TYR A 202 3.00 8.17 -17.53
C TYR A 202 4.03 7.06 -17.76
N PRO A 203 4.47 6.32 -16.71
CA PRO A 203 5.47 5.26 -16.85
C PRO A 203 5.11 4.17 -17.85
N GLY A 204 3.82 3.86 -18.04
CA GLY A 204 3.36 2.93 -19.07
C GLY A 204 3.75 3.32 -20.50
N SER A 205 4.05 4.60 -20.74
CA SER A 205 4.55 5.10 -22.02
C SER A 205 6.03 5.44 -21.94
N VAL A 206 6.47 6.18 -20.91
CA VAL A 206 7.86 6.65 -20.75
C VAL A 206 8.29 6.47 -19.29
N GLY A 207 8.76 5.27 -18.97
CA GLY A 207 9.19 4.88 -17.63
C GLY A 207 10.71 4.74 -17.51
N LEU A 208 11.14 3.58 -17.00
CA LEU A 208 12.54 3.24 -16.73
C LEU A 208 13.37 3.29 -18.03
N TRP A 209 14.45 4.06 -18.01
CA TRP A 209 15.31 4.35 -19.18
C TRP A 209 14.52 4.76 -20.41
N LYS A 210 13.45 5.53 -20.21
CA LYS A 210 12.53 6.00 -21.25
C LYS A 210 11.78 4.89 -22.00
N LYS A 211 11.66 3.69 -21.41
CA LYS A 211 10.93 2.55 -21.96
C LYS A 211 9.60 2.36 -21.23
N PRO A 212 8.59 1.77 -21.89
CA PRO A 212 7.33 1.45 -21.24
C PRO A 212 7.55 0.59 -19.99
N THR A 213 6.98 1.02 -18.86
CA THR A 213 7.21 0.40 -17.57
C THR A 213 5.92 0.27 -16.78
N VAL A 214 5.63 -0.93 -16.29
CA VAL A 214 4.53 -1.17 -15.36
C VAL A 214 5.09 -1.22 -13.95
N VAL A 215 4.61 -0.32 -13.08
CA VAL A 215 4.95 -0.32 -11.66
C VAL A 215 3.74 -0.84 -10.86
N ASN A 216 3.91 -1.91 -10.11
CA ASN A 216 2.90 -2.47 -9.21
C ASN A 216 3.46 -2.74 -7.83
N ASN A 217 2.61 -2.62 -6.80
CA ASN A 217 2.95 -2.96 -5.43
C ASN A 217 3.05 -4.48 -5.21
N VAL A 218 3.79 -4.91 -4.19
CA VAL A 218 4.00 -6.33 -3.81
C VAL A 218 2.67 -7.08 -3.62
N GLU A 219 1.77 -6.59 -2.75
CA GLU A 219 0.49 -7.24 -2.47
C GLU A 219 -0.38 -7.32 -3.74
N THR A 220 -0.29 -6.34 -4.63
CA THR A 220 -0.99 -6.37 -5.92
C THR A 220 -0.50 -7.52 -6.79
N LEU A 221 0.81 -7.66 -6.96
CA LEU A 221 1.41 -8.71 -7.78
C LEU A 221 1.20 -10.10 -7.16
N ALA A 222 1.24 -10.23 -5.83
CA ALA A 222 1.00 -11.49 -5.14
C ALA A 222 -0.43 -12.04 -5.29
N ASN A 223 -1.41 -11.21 -5.70
CA ASN A 223 -2.77 -11.67 -6.05
C ASN A 223 -2.85 -12.31 -7.45
N VAL A 224 -1.96 -11.91 -8.37
CA VAL A 224 -2.03 -12.30 -9.78
C VAL A 224 -2.00 -13.82 -10.01
N PRO A 225 -1.09 -14.60 -9.37
CA PRO A 225 -1.04 -16.04 -9.57
C PRO A 225 -2.36 -16.74 -9.25
N ALA A 226 -3.01 -16.39 -8.13
CA ALA A 226 -4.28 -16.99 -7.73
C ALA A 226 -5.41 -16.65 -8.69
N ILE A 227 -5.45 -15.41 -9.21
CA ILE A 227 -6.44 -14.99 -10.20
C ILE A 227 -6.28 -15.78 -11.50
N ILE A 228 -5.05 -15.93 -12.01
CA ILE A 228 -4.79 -16.63 -13.26
C ILE A 228 -5.04 -18.14 -13.13
N ALA A 229 -4.73 -18.73 -11.97
CA ALA A 229 -4.93 -20.15 -11.73
C ALA A 229 -6.39 -20.53 -11.49
N ARG A 230 -7.19 -19.67 -10.86
CA ARG A 230 -8.55 -19.97 -10.39
C ARG A 230 -9.63 -19.20 -11.15
N GLY A 231 -9.26 -18.19 -11.91
CA GLY A 231 -10.15 -17.36 -12.73
C GLY A 231 -10.63 -16.08 -12.03
N ALA A 232 -10.99 -15.09 -12.86
CA ALA A 232 -11.49 -13.80 -12.43
C ALA A 232 -12.77 -13.91 -11.59
N ASP A 233 -13.70 -14.77 -11.98
CA ASP A 233 -14.98 -14.93 -11.30
C ASP A 233 -14.81 -15.51 -9.89
N TRP A 234 -13.83 -16.42 -9.71
CA TRP A 234 -13.46 -16.90 -8.39
C TRP A 234 -13.00 -15.73 -7.48
N PHE A 235 -12.10 -14.87 -7.99
CA PHE A 235 -11.61 -13.70 -7.22
C PHE A 235 -12.70 -12.70 -6.90
N ARG A 236 -13.64 -12.49 -7.82
CA ARG A 236 -14.83 -11.64 -7.63
C ARG A 236 -15.83 -12.22 -6.62
N GLY A 237 -15.72 -13.50 -6.29
CA GLY A 237 -16.49 -14.13 -5.22
C GLY A 237 -16.12 -13.63 -3.82
N PHE A 238 -15.00 -12.92 -3.68
CA PHE A 238 -14.54 -12.30 -2.43
C PHE A 238 -14.68 -10.78 -2.52
N GLY A 239 -14.92 -10.14 -1.37
CA GLY A 239 -15.00 -8.69 -1.28
C GLY A 239 -16.32 -8.10 -1.75
N THR A 240 -16.26 -6.88 -2.27
CA THR A 240 -17.45 -6.15 -2.76
C THR A 240 -17.45 -6.07 -4.29
N ALA A 241 -18.59 -5.68 -4.87
CA ALA A 241 -18.74 -5.58 -6.32
C ALA A 241 -17.73 -4.62 -6.97
N THR A 242 -17.38 -3.54 -6.27
CA THR A 242 -16.45 -2.49 -6.74
C THR A 242 -15.03 -2.65 -6.22
N SER A 243 -14.85 -3.48 -5.19
CA SER A 243 -13.55 -3.78 -4.58
C SER A 243 -13.42 -5.29 -4.34
N PRO A 244 -13.25 -6.10 -5.41
CA PRO A 244 -13.13 -7.54 -5.28
C PRO A 244 -11.84 -7.99 -4.58
N GLY A 245 -11.91 -9.21 -4.04
CA GLY A 245 -10.78 -9.90 -3.43
C GLY A 245 -10.58 -9.57 -1.97
N THR A 246 -9.37 -9.85 -1.51
CA THR A 246 -8.91 -9.63 -0.13
C THR A 246 -7.99 -8.43 -0.02
N LYS A 247 -7.74 -8.02 1.21
CA LYS A 247 -6.72 -7.04 1.56
C LYS A 247 -6.06 -7.42 2.87
N VAL A 248 -4.75 -7.20 2.95
CA VAL A 248 -4.02 -7.28 4.22
C VAL A 248 -4.19 -5.96 4.96
N PHE A 249 -4.83 -6.02 6.14
CA PHE A 249 -4.94 -4.90 7.06
C PHE A 249 -3.95 -5.05 8.21
N GLN A 250 -3.38 -3.94 8.65
CA GLN A 250 -2.48 -3.88 9.79
C GLN A 250 -3.17 -3.10 10.90
N ILE A 251 -3.56 -3.81 11.97
CA ILE A 251 -4.28 -3.26 13.11
C ILE A 251 -3.25 -2.96 14.20
N LEU A 252 -3.10 -1.70 14.57
CA LEU A 252 -2.04 -1.18 15.43
C LEU A 252 -2.60 -0.17 16.44
N GLY A 253 -1.74 0.29 17.33
CA GLY A 253 -2.08 1.28 18.35
C GLY A 253 -2.69 0.65 19.59
N ASP A 254 -3.75 1.27 20.13
CA ASP A 254 -4.33 0.94 21.43
C ASP A 254 -5.34 -0.22 21.37
N VAL A 255 -4.94 -1.31 20.73
CA VAL A 255 -5.70 -2.58 20.66
C VAL A 255 -5.03 -3.64 21.52
N GLU A 256 -5.80 -4.64 21.97
CA GLU A 256 -5.27 -5.76 22.78
C GLU A 256 -4.25 -6.59 22.01
N THR A 257 -4.48 -6.82 20.71
CA THR A 257 -3.65 -7.69 19.87
C THR A 257 -3.28 -7.01 18.56
N PRO A 258 -2.23 -6.18 18.54
CA PRO A 258 -1.71 -5.61 17.28
C PRO A 258 -1.27 -6.72 16.32
N ARG A 259 -1.76 -6.69 15.07
CA ARG A 259 -1.46 -7.73 14.09
C ARG A 259 -1.80 -7.33 12.66
N ALA A 260 -1.29 -8.09 11.70
CA ALA A 260 -1.78 -8.07 10.32
C ALA A 260 -2.74 -9.24 10.08
N VAL A 261 -3.80 -8.98 9.31
CA VAL A 261 -4.80 -9.98 8.90
C VAL A 261 -5.17 -9.80 7.44
N GLU A 262 -5.37 -10.89 6.72
CA GLU A 262 -5.92 -10.84 5.37
C GLU A 262 -7.39 -11.24 5.41
N VAL A 263 -8.26 -10.31 4.99
CA VAL A 263 -9.70 -10.49 5.00
C VAL A 263 -10.32 -9.99 3.70
N GLU A 264 -11.55 -10.38 3.45
CA GLU A 264 -12.33 -9.87 2.32
C GLU A 264 -12.54 -8.36 2.43
N MET A 265 -12.45 -7.68 1.29
CA MET A 265 -12.78 -6.26 1.20
C MET A 265 -14.23 -6.01 1.59
N GLY A 266 -14.51 -4.85 2.22
CA GLY A 266 -15.85 -4.48 2.67
C GLY A 266 -16.20 -4.94 4.09
N ILE A 267 -15.27 -5.61 4.78
CA ILE A 267 -15.45 -5.89 6.22
C ILE A 267 -15.63 -4.57 7.00
N PRO A 268 -16.55 -4.51 7.99
CA PRO A 268 -16.67 -3.31 8.82
C PRO A 268 -15.39 -3.02 9.63
N LEU A 269 -15.02 -1.74 9.77
CA LEU A 269 -13.89 -1.32 10.61
C LEU A 269 -14.00 -1.87 12.03
N ARG A 270 -15.18 -1.85 12.63
CA ARG A 270 -15.47 -2.45 13.93
C ARG A 270 -15.00 -3.90 14.04
N SER A 271 -15.27 -4.71 13.01
CA SER A 271 -14.88 -6.12 13.01
C SER A 271 -13.36 -6.29 12.99
N LEU A 272 -12.63 -5.41 12.32
CA LEU A 272 -11.16 -5.42 12.33
C LEU A 272 -10.63 -5.11 13.73
N ILE A 273 -11.17 -4.10 14.38
CA ILE A 273 -10.73 -3.69 15.72
C ILE A 273 -11.13 -4.72 16.80
N GLU A 274 -12.41 -5.14 16.80
CA GLU A 274 -12.96 -6.00 17.87
C GLU A 274 -12.59 -7.48 17.67
N ALA A 275 -12.87 -8.05 16.49
CA ALA A 275 -12.70 -9.48 16.26
C ALA A 275 -11.23 -9.88 16.01
N PHE A 276 -10.45 -9.04 15.36
CA PHE A 276 -9.05 -9.33 15.04
C PHE A 276 -8.07 -8.61 15.95
N GLY A 277 -8.35 -7.35 16.31
CA GLY A 277 -7.54 -6.57 17.25
C GLY A 277 -7.79 -6.88 18.73
N GLY A 278 -8.83 -7.65 19.04
CA GLY A 278 -9.21 -8.00 20.41
C GLY A 278 -9.91 -6.89 21.19
N GLY A 279 -10.32 -5.81 20.49
CA GLY A 279 -10.90 -4.61 21.10
C GLY A 279 -9.85 -3.62 21.58
N ILE A 280 -10.30 -2.61 22.32
CA ILE A 280 -9.43 -1.55 22.87
C ILE A 280 -8.73 -2.06 24.12
N ARG A 281 -7.42 -1.83 24.19
CA ARG A 281 -6.57 -2.26 25.30
C ARG A 281 -7.07 -1.78 26.65
N ALA A 282 -6.94 -2.64 27.65
CA ALA A 282 -7.32 -2.38 29.05
C ALA A 282 -8.81 -1.99 29.25
N GLY A 283 -9.70 -2.40 28.33
CA GLY A 283 -11.13 -2.12 28.42
C GLY A 283 -11.51 -0.64 28.27
N LYS A 284 -10.59 0.20 27.76
CA LYS A 284 -10.85 1.61 27.48
C LYS A 284 -11.82 1.78 26.30
N ARG A 285 -12.28 3.01 26.08
CA ARG A 285 -13.17 3.34 24.98
C ARG A 285 -12.38 3.70 23.71
N PHE A 286 -12.91 3.32 22.56
CA PHE A 286 -12.44 3.78 21.26
C PHE A 286 -12.65 5.28 21.11
N LYS A 287 -11.60 6.01 20.74
CA LYS A 287 -11.64 7.44 20.44
C LYS A 287 -11.60 7.71 18.97
N ALA A 288 -10.56 7.23 18.30
CA ALA A 288 -10.30 7.51 16.89
C ALA A 288 -9.47 6.41 16.23
N THR A 289 -9.37 6.49 14.93
CA THR A 289 -8.36 5.73 14.17
C THR A 289 -7.84 6.56 13.00
N LEU A 290 -6.53 6.45 12.74
CA LEU A 290 -5.93 6.89 11.48
C LEU A 290 -6.02 5.75 10.50
N LEU A 291 -6.75 5.93 9.40
CA LEU A 291 -6.99 4.94 8.35
C LEU A 291 -6.12 5.21 7.12
N GLY A 292 -5.37 4.22 6.69
CA GLY A 292 -4.66 4.25 5.40
C GLY A 292 -3.22 4.76 5.49
N GLY A 293 -2.69 4.98 6.69
CA GLY A 293 -1.35 5.50 6.94
C GLY A 293 -1.31 7.02 7.13
N ALA A 294 -0.12 7.63 7.09
CA ALA A 294 0.07 9.06 7.36
C ALA A 294 -0.69 9.98 6.40
N ALA A 295 -0.89 9.54 5.15
CA ALA A 295 -1.70 10.23 4.13
C ALA A 295 -3.22 9.98 4.29
N GLY A 296 -3.62 9.31 5.36
CA GLY A 296 -4.96 8.82 5.60
C GLY A 296 -5.87 9.80 6.33
N ALA A 297 -7.04 9.30 6.71
CA ALA A 297 -8.06 10.06 7.43
C ALA A 297 -8.08 9.71 8.91
N VAL A 298 -8.27 10.70 9.78
CA VAL A 298 -8.58 10.50 11.20
C VAL A 298 -10.09 10.46 11.36
N VAL A 299 -10.63 9.32 11.79
CA VAL A 299 -12.08 9.11 11.93
C VAL A 299 -12.45 8.67 13.34
N GLY A 300 -13.59 9.16 13.83
CA GLY A 300 -14.11 8.89 15.17
C GLY A 300 -15.10 7.72 15.23
N PRO A 301 -15.83 7.55 16.36
CA PRO A 301 -16.72 6.42 16.63
C PRO A 301 -17.82 6.22 15.58
N GLY A 302 -18.30 7.29 14.93
CA GLY A 302 -19.31 7.22 13.86
C GLY A 302 -18.86 6.43 12.62
N ALA A 303 -17.55 6.18 12.45
CA ALA A 303 -17.00 5.45 11.33
C ALA A 303 -16.83 3.93 11.59
N LEU A 304 -17.12 3.42 12.78
CA LEU A 304 -16.87 2.01 13.15
C LEU A 304 -17.59 1.00 12.22
N ASP A 305 -18.75 1.36 11.72
CA ASP A 305 -19.51 0.50 10.79
C ASP A 305 -19.23 0.82 9.30
N MET A 306 -18.14 1.55 9.02
CA MET A 306 -17.65 1.82 7.68
C MET A 306 -17.17 0.52 7.02
N PRO A 307 -17.62 0.21 5.79
CA PRO A 307 -17.04 -0.91 5.05
C PRO A 307 -15.62 -0.58 4.60
N MET A 308 -14.68 -1.46 4.91
CA MET A 308 -13.27 -1.30 4.58
C MET A 308 -12.99 -1.77 3.17
N ASP A 309 -13.49 -0.99 2.19
CA ASP A 309 -13.18 -1.10 0.77
C ASP A 309 -12.89 0.31 0.19
N PHE A 310 -12.49 0.38 -1.09
CA PHE A 310 -12.03 1.65 -1.66
C PHE A 310 -13.13 2.71 -1.75
N ASP A 311 -14.34 2.31 -2.09
CA ASP A 311 -15.43 3.24 -2.35
C ASP A 311 -16.22 3.52 -1.07
N GLY A 312 -16.53 2.48 -0.29
CA GLY A 312 -17.25 2.63 0.97
C GLY A 312 -16.47 3.43 2.04
N ALA A 313 -15.15 3.27 2.11
CA ALA A 313 -14.32 4.11 2.96
C ALA A 313 -14.36 5.57 2.51
N LYS A 314 -14.23 5.83 1.20
CA LYS A 314 -14.24 7.17 0.63
C LYS A 314 -15.59 7.90 0.84
N GLU A 315 -16.70 7.21 0.66
CA GLU A 315 -18.05 7.76 0.86
C GLU A 315 -18.30 8.23 2.30
N ARG A 316 -17.57 7.67 3.26
CA ARG A 316 -17.66 8.02 4.69
C ARG A 316 -16.50 8.87 5.20
N GLY A 317 -15.80 9.55 4.29
CA GLY A 317 -14.69 10.47 4.64
C GLY A 317 -13.38 9.77 5.04
N GLY A 318 -13.33 8.43 4.93
CA GLY A 318 -12.13 7.65 5.15
C GLY A 318 -11.35 7.41 3.86
N VAL A 319 -10.22 6.74 3.99
CA VAL A 319 -9.42 6.23 2.88
C VAL A 319 -8.81 4.89 3.24
N LEU A 320 -8.87 3.93 2.32
CA LEU A 320 -8.32 2.61 2.57
C LEU A 320 -6.78 2.62 2.62
N GLY A 321 -6.17 3.40 1.74
CA GLY A 321 -4.72 3.57 1.65
C GLY A 321 -3.95 2.25 1.58
N SER A 322 -2.89 2.14 2.36
CA SER A 322 -2.08 0.93 2.50
C SER A 322 -2.79 -0.20 3.26
N GLY A 323 -3.87 0.10 3.99
CA GLY A 323 -4.57 -0.81 4.90
C GLY A 323 -4.08 -0.74 6.34
N ALA A 324 -3.24 0.24 6.68
CA ALA A 324 -2.87 0.51 8.06
C ALA A 324 -4.04 1.13 8.83
N ILE A 325 -4.29 0.63 10.03
CA ILE A 325 -5.35 1.04 10.96
C ILE A 325 -4.67 1.31 12.29
N LEU A 326 -4.38 2.58 12.59
CA LEU A 326 -3.80 2.98 13.87
C LEU A 326 -4.93 3.44 14.80
N VAL A 327 -5.24 2.61 15.78
CA VAL A 327 -6.32 2.83 16.74
C VAL A 327 -5.85 3.66 17.92
N LEU A 328 -6.69 4.59 18.37
CA LEU A 328 -6.47 5.46 19.51
C LEU A 328 -7.55 5.22 20.55
N ASP A 329 -7.14 5.04 21.82
CA ASP A 329 -8.04 5.00 22.96
C ASP A 329 -8.42 6.42 23.45
N GLU A 330 -9.27 6.48 24.47
CA GLU A 330 -9.78 7.75 25.01
C GLU A 330 -8.71 8.68 25.59
N ASP A 331 -7.55 8.16 26.00
CA ASP A 331 -6.45 8.94 26.58
C ASP A 331 -5.45 9.45 25.52
N ALA A 332 -5.49 8.88 24.31
CA ALA A 332 -4.58 9.29 23.25
C ALA A 332 -4.92 10.69 22.70
N SER A 333 -3.91 11.48 22.37
CA SER A 333 -4.09 12.82 21.78
C SER A 333 -4.07 12.77 20.24
N VAL A 334 -5.16 13.25 19.63
CA VAL A 334 -5.24 13.46 18.18
C VAL A 334 -4.32 14.58 17.71
N VAL A 335 -4.09 15.60 18.55
CA VAL A 335 -3.18 16.72 18.26
C VAL A 335 -1.73 16.23 18.19
N GLU A 336 -1.30 15.38 19.13
CA GLU A 336 0.04 14.77 19.11
C GLU A 336 0.22 13.82 17.94
N LEU A 337 -0.79 13.00 17.61
CA LEU A 337 -0.79 12.16 16.42
C LEU A 337 -0.58 13.00 15.17
N LEU A 338 -1.38 14.06 14.99
CA LEU A 338 -1.29 14.93 13.82
C LEU A 338 0.08 15.59 13.72
N HIS A 339 0.60 16.11 14.84
CA HIS A 339 1.94 16.70 14.87
C HIS A 339 3.01 15.69 14.41
N GLY A 340 2.93 14.45 14.90
CA GLY A 340 3.81 13.35 14.45
C GLY A 340 3.75 13.10 12.95
N ILE A 341 2.54 13.07 12.38
CA ILE A 341 2.29 12.91 10.94
C ILE A 341 2.92 14.08 10.15
N LEU A 342 2.74 15.31 10.59
CA LEU A 342 3.28 16.48 9.89
C LEU A 342 4.82 16.54 9.94
N ARG A 343 5.43 16.11 11.06
CA ARG A 343 6.88 15.91 11.13
C ARG A 343 7.38 14.87 10.15
N PHE A 344 6.65 13.76 9.99
CA PHE A 344 6.96 12.75 8.98
C PHE A 344 6.94 13.34 7.57
N PHE A 345 5.88 14.05 7.17
CA PHE A 345 5.81 14.68 5.84
C PHE A 345 6.94 15.69 5.59
N ARG A 346 7.30 16.49 6.61
CA ARG A 346 8.45 17.41 6.52
C ARG A 346 9.76 16.66 6.30
N HIS A 347 9.98 15.57 7.04
CA HIS A 347 11.19 14.76 6.95
C HIS A 347 11.32 14.09 5.58
N GLU A 348 10.22 13.57 5.05
CA GLU A 348 10.17 12.81 3.81
C GLU A 348 10.03 13.67 2.54
N SER A 349 9.87 14.98 2.68
CA SER A 349 9.85 15.89 1.53
C SER A 349 11.17 15.82 0.77
N CYS A 350 11.10 15.51 -0.54
CA CYS A 350 12.29 15.50 -1.40
C CYS A 350 12.88 16.90 -1.65
N GLY A 351 12.12 17.96 -1.32
CA GLY A 351 12.53 19.35 -1.45
C GLY A 351 12.44 19.93 -2.88
N GLN A 352 11.97 19.16 -3.87
CA GLN A 352 11.92 19.59 -5.27
C GLN A 352 10.98 20.80 -5.47
N CYS A 353 9.72 20.70 -5.05
CA CYS A 353 8.76 21.77 -5.24
C CYS A 353 8.60 22.64 -3.99
N VAL A 354 8.47 23.96 -4.21
CA VAL A 354 8.36 24.96 -3.13
C VAL A 354 7.16 24.71 -2.22
N PRO A 355 5.94 24.44 -2.73
CA PRO A 355 4.77 24.25 -1.87
C PRO A 355 4.97 23.16 -0.82
N CYS A 356 5.51 22.01 -1.21
CA CYS A 356 5.79 20.92 -0.28
C CYS A 356 6.94 21.26 0.67
N ARG A 357 8.09 21.73 0.15
CA ARG A 357 9.28 22.01 0.96
C ARG A 357 9.02 23.06 2.04
N VAL A 358 8.39 24.17 1.68
CA VAL A 358 8.09 25.27 2.60
C VAL A 358 6.84 24.96 3.43
N GLY A 359 5.76 24.53 2.76
CA GLY A 359 4.48 24.26 3.41
C GLY A 359 4.58 23.20 4.52
N ALA A 360 5.30 22.10 4.27
CA ALA A 360 5.49 21.08 5.32
C ALA A 360 6.20 21.63 6.57
N SER A 361 7.13 22.56 6.41
CA SER A 361 7.79 23.22 7.54
C SER A 361 6.84 24.16 8.27
N VAL A 362 6.01 24.91 7.55
CA VAL A 362 4.97 25.78 8.14
C VAL A 362 3.95 24.95 8.91
N LEU A 363 3.47 23.83 8.33
CA LEU A 363 2.52 22.92 9.02
C LEU A 363 3.08 22.39 10.34
N VAL A 364 4.35 21.99 10.37
CA VAL A 364 5.00 21.55 11.62
C VAL A 364 5.09 22.68 12.62
N THR A 365 5.45 23.91 12.21
CA THR A 365 5.52 25.08 13.12
C THR A 365 4.16 25.41 13.71
N LEU A 366 3.09 25.43 12.90
CA LEU A 366 1.74 25.70 13.37
C LEU A 366 1.25 24.60 14.32
N SER A 367 1.44 23.34 13.98
CA SER A 367 1.04 22.22 14.86
C SER A 367 1.83 22.19 16.16
N GLU A 368 3.12 22.61 16.17
CA GLU A 368 3.91 22.76 17.39
C GLU A 368 3.37 23.86 18.28
N ARG A 369 2.97 25.00 17.72
CA ARG A 369 2.35 26.11 18.50
C ARG A 369 1.02 25.67 19.11
N ILE A 370 0.19 24.92 18.36
CA ILE A 370 -1.09 24.38 18.85
C ILE A 370 -0.84 23.47 20.06
N ARG A 371 0.04 22.47 19.92
CA ARG A 371 0.27 21.49 20.99
C ARG A 371 0.96 22.09 22.23
N SER A 372 1.71 23.19 22.08
CA SER A 372 2.44 23.85 23.16
C SER A 372 1.60 24.89 23.91
N GLY A 373 0.35 25.13 23.56
CA GLY A 373 -0.52 26.11 24.22
C GLY A 373 -0.20 27.58 23.83
N GLY A 374 0.43 27.80 22.69
CA GLY A 374 0.82 29.14 22.22
C GLY A 374 0.11 29.58 20.92
N ALA A 375 -0.93 28.86 20.50
CA ALA A 375 -1.63 29.12 19.26
C ALA A 375 -2.92 29.92 19.45
N THR A 376 -3.36 30.56 18.38
CA THR A 376 -4.64 31.25 18.25
C THR A 376 -5.59 30.49 17.31
N ALA A 377 -6.87 30.90 17.26
CA ALA A 377 -7.81 30.34 16.29
C ALA A 377 -7.33 30.55 14.85
N ASP A 378 -6.68 31.65 14.53
CA ASP A 378 -6.10 31.94 13.23
C ASP A 378 -5.00 30.90 12.84
N ASP A 379 -4.21 30.44 13.83
CA ASP A 379 -3.20 29.40 13.55
C ASP A 379 -3.81 28.06 13.13
N LEU A 380 -4.97 27.70 13.69
CA LEU A 380 -5.69 26.49 13.30
C LEU A 380 -6.29 26.62 11.88
N GLU A 381 -6.83 27.80 11.54
CA GLU A 381 -7.31 28.09 10.20
C GLU A 381 -6.16 28.09 9.17
N GLN A 382 -5.04 28.71 9.51
CA GLN A 382 -3.84 28.71 8.68
C GLN A 382 -3.29 27.29 8.45
N LEU A 383 -3.34 26.41 9.46
CA LEU A 383 -2.93 25.02 9.32
C LEU A 383 -3.69 24.32 8.17
N VAL A 384 -5.00 24.51 8.11
CA VAL A 384 -5.87 23.95 7.06
C VAL A 384 -5.60 24.64 5.72
N GLU A 385 -5.47 25.97 5.68
CA GLU A 385 -5.27 26.74 4.45
C GLU A 385 -3.93 26.42 3.77
N VAL A 386 -2.85 26.32 4.55
CA VAL A 386 -1.52 25.90 4.04
C VAL A 386 -1.61 24.50 3.44
N ALA A 387 -2.30 23.57 4.11
CA ALA A 387 -2.45 22.21 3.60
C ALA A 387 -3.26 22.18 2.29
N ARG A 388 -4.32 22.97 2.16
CA ARG A 388 -5.09 23.13 0.90
C ARG A 388 -4.25 23.71 -0.22
N THR A 389 -3.45 24.73 0.07
CA THR A 389 -2.51 25.29 -0.88
C THR A 389 -1.49 24.25 -1.35
N MET A 390 -0.93 23.47 -0.42
CA MET A 390 -0.03 22.37 -0.75
C MET A 390 -0.72 21.32 -1.64
N GLN A 391 -1.95 20.95 -1.33
CA GLN A 391 -2.73 20.00 -2.15
C GLN A 391 -2.88 20.47 -3.59
N ALA A 392 -3.23 21.74 -3.78
CA ALA A 392 -3.49 22.32 -5.10
C ALA A 392 -2.22 22.55 -5.93
N THR A 393 -1.06 22.73 -5.30
CA THR A 393 0.14 23.26 -5.97
C THR A 393 1.37 22.35 -5.88
N SER A 394 1.36 21.30 -5.06
CA SER A 394 2.49 20.37 -4.99
C SER A 394 2.53 19.41 -6.18
N LEU A 395 3.76 19.06 -6.56
CA LEU A 395 4.04 18.24 -7.75
C LEU A 395 3.53 16.79 -7.65
N CYS A 396 3.57 16.21 -6.44
CA CYS A 396 3.30 14.79 -6.23
C CYS A 396 2.42 14.54 -4.99
N PRO A 397 1.86 13.31 -4.85
CA PRO A 397 0.98 12.96 -3.73
C PRO A 397 1.56 13.24 -2.35
N LEU A 398 2.90 13.15 -2.13
CA LEU A 398 3.49 13.43 -0.82
C LEU A 398 3.15 14.85 -0.34
N GLY A 399 3.29 15.86 -1.19
CA GLY A 399 2.94 17.24 -0.82
C GLY A 399 1.44 17.52 -0.88
N GLN A 400 0.66 16.70 -1.58
CA GLN A 400 -0.79 16.86 -1.73
C GLN A 400 -1.59 16.20 -0.58
N SER A 401 -1.01 15.21 0.10
CA SER A 401 -1.71 14.38 1.07
C SER A 401 -1.95 14.99 2.47
N PRO A 402 -1.13 15.92 3.01
CA PRO A 402 -1.29 16.41 4.38
C PRO A 402 -2.65 17.01 4.71
N ILE A 403 -3.41 17.47 3.70
CA ILE A 403 -4.74 18.06 3.92
C ILE A 403 -5.72 17.06 4.53
N LEU A 404 -5.69 15.79 4.13
CA LEU A 404 -6.69 14.83 4.56
C LEU A 404 -6.62 14.54 6.06
N PRO A 405 -5.46 14.13 6.64
CA PRO A 405 -5.36 13.95 8.09
C PRO A 405 -5.61 15.24 8.87
N ILE A 406 -5.20 16.41 8.36
CA ILE A 406 -5.45 17.71 9.01
C ILE A 406 -6.94 17.99 9.04
N GLN A 407 -7.61 17.99 7.88
CA GLN A 407 -9.02 18.36 7.77
C GLN A 407 -9.89 17.43 8.62
N THR A 408 -9.68 16.12 8.49
CA THR A 408 -10.50 15.14 9.23
C THR A 408 -10.25 15.16 10.74
N ALA A 409 -9.02 15.41 11.19
CA ALA A 409 -8.72 15.57 12.60
C ALA A 409 -9.37 16.84 13.17
N VAL A 410 -9.23 17.97 12.48
CA VAL A 410 -9.82 19.25 12.93
C VAL A 410 -11.36 19.19 12.93
N ASP A 411 -11.97 18.63 11.89
CA ASP A 411 -13.43 18.53 11.80
C ASP A 411 -14.03 17.61 12.87
N SER A 412 -13.35 16.52 13.20
CA SER A 412 -13.88 15.52 14.13
C SER A 412 -13.50 15.76 15.60
N PHE A 413 -12.41 16.51 15.86
CA PHE A 413 -11.84 16.67 17.20
C PHE A 413 -11.49 18.13 17.52
N ARG A 414 -12.22 19.08 16.95
CA ARG A 414 -11.95 20.52 17.07
C ARG A 414 -11.81 20.99 18.53
N GLU A 415 -12.64 20.49 19.44
CA GLU A 415 -12.59 20.83 20.87
C GLU A 415 -11.23 20.46 21.51
N GLU A 416 -10.62 19.35 21.08
CA GLU A 416 -9.28 18.96 21.57
C GLU A 416 -8.19 19.93 21.09
N PHE A 417 -8.28 20.39 19.84
CA PHE A 417 -7.37 21.42 19.32
C PHE A 417 -7.52 22.73 20.09
N GLU A 418 -8.75 23.18 20.33
CA GLU A 418 -9.04 24.40 21.07
C GLU A 418 -8.56 24.31 22.53
N ALA A 419 -8.72 23.16 23.17
CA ALA A 419 -8.20 22.93 24.51
C ALA A 419 -6.66 22.98 24.56
N CYS A 420 -5.97 22.41 23.57
CA CYS A 420 -4.52 22.46 23.46
C CYS A 420 -3.98 23.85 23.13
N MET A 421 -4.74 24.69 22.43
CA MET A 421 -4.35 26.09 22.20
C MET A 421 -4.37 26.92 23.50
N ALA A 422 -5.26 26.59 24.44
CA ALA A 422 -5.35 27.30 25.71
C ALA A 422 -4.25 26.90 26.73
N LYS A 423 -3.79 25.64 26.68
CA LYS A 423 -2.66 25.16 27.50
C LYS A 423 -2.04 23.91 26.80
N PRO A 424 -0.75 23.61 27.08
CA PRO A 424 -0.07 22.48 26.43
C PRO A 424 -0.83 21.18 26.50
N CYS A 425 -0.87 20.43 25.38
CA CYS A 425 -1.45 19.08 25.34
C CYS A 425 -0.76 18.18 26.38
N GLY A 426 -1.54 17.41 27.13
CA GLY A 426 -1.01 16.51 28.16
C GLY A 426 -0.57 17.15 29.46
N ALA A 427 -0.69 18.47 29.60
CA ALA A 427 -0.45 19.15 30.89
C ALA A 427 -1.68 19.03 31.79
N GLY A 428 -1.87 17.87 32.41
CA GLY A 428 -2.94 17.65 33.40
C GLY A 428 -3.74 16.37 33.21
N ALA A 429 -3.09 15.27 32.83
CA ALA A 429 -3.62 13.90 33.04
C ALA A 429 -2.96 13.29 34.27
#